data_aebc8bdf06cf49e90479ccb2db4fa8ac
#
_entry.id   aebc8bdf06cf49e90479ccb2db4fa8ac
#
_cell.length_a   1.000
_cell.length_b   1.000
_cell.length_c   1.000
_cell.angle_alpha   90.00
_cell.angle_beta   90.00
_cell.angle_gamma   90.00
#
_symmetry.space_group_name_H-M   'P 1'
#
loop_
_entity.id
_entity.type
_entity.pdbx_description
1 polymer ?
#
loop_
_entity_poly.entity_id
_entity_poly.type
_entity_poly.pdbx_seq_one_letter_code
_entity_poly.pdbx_strand_id
1 'polypeptide(L)'
;MEINVGDIFTLLFDRNNNTAYKALQTLEKECEESDRVYCYMDKLADMIDSDNSYIRTRGLTLIAYNAKWDKDNKIDEIIDEYLRHIKDVKPITARQCIKLLPMIAKNKPELKCDIVSALKKADISIYADSMQPLVHKDIQNSLAEIENL
;
A
#
# COMPACT_ATOMS: atom_id res chain seq x y z
N MET A 1 -7.60 18.38 18.99
CA MET A 1 -8.30 17.22 19.58
C MET A 1 -7.75 15.93 18.97
N GLU A 2 -7.32 15.01 19.80
CA GLU A 2 -6.84 13.73 19.30
C GLU A 2 -8.00 12.85 18.83
N ILE A 3 -7.80 12.17 17.71
CA ILE A 3 -8.76 11.19 17.23
C ILE A 3 -8.60 9.89 18.01
N ASN A 4 -9.67 9.11 18.10
CA ASN A 4 -9.59 7.74 18.60
C ASN A 4 -9.22 6.82 17.42
N VAL A 5 -7.96 6.46 17.33
CA VAL A 5 -7.43 5.68 16.19
C VAL A 5 -8.14 4.34 16.09
N GLY A 6 -8.41 3.66 17.21
CA GLY A 6 -9.11 2.37 17.19
C GLY A 6 -10.50 2.44 16.59
N ASP A 7 -11.26 3.48 16.94
CA ASP A 7 -12.62 3.68 16.40
C ASP A 7 -12.55 3.96 14.90
N ILE A 8 -11.61 4.83 14.47
CA ILE A 8 -11.45 5.14 13.05
C ILE A 8 -10.98 3.89 12.28
N PHE A 9 -10.06 3.11 12.85
CA PHE A 9 -9.59 1.87 12.21
C PHE A 9 -10.74 0.91 11.92
N THR A 10 -11.69 0.79 12.84
CA THR A 10 -12.86 -0.08 12.66
C THR A 10 -13.68 0.33 11.43
N LEU A 11 -13.75 1.63 11.13
CA LEU A 11 -14.48 2.14 9.98
C LEU A 11 -13.87 1.77 8.62
N LEU A 12 -12.62 1.28 8.60
CA LEU A 12 -12.01 0.77 7.37
C LEU A 12 -12.78 -0.43 6.81
N PHE A 13 -13.54 -1.12 7.64
CA PHE A 13 -14.32 -2.30 7.27
C PHE A 13 -15.79 -1.98 6.99
N ASP A 14 -16.18 -0.70 7.05
CA ASP A 14 -17.55 -0.29 6.83
C ASP A 14 -17.97 -0.60 5.39
N ARG A 15 -19.23 -1.07 5.22
CA ARG A 15 -19.77 -1.39 3.91
C ARG A 15 -19.98 -0.15 3.03
N ASN A 16 -20.17 1.01 3.66
CA ASN A 16 -20.27 2.26 2.94
C ASN A 16 -18.85 2.72 2.55
N ASN A 17 -18.55 2.66 1.25
CA ASN A 17 -17.21 2.99 0.75
C ASN A 17 -16.81 4.45 1.05
N ASN A 18 -17.77 5.37 1.09
CA ASN A 18 -17.47 6.77 1.43
C ASN A 18 -17.04 6.90 2.88
N THR A 19 -17.72 6.21 3.79
CA THR A 19 -17.35 6.18 5.21
C THR A 19 -15.95 5.60 5.40
N ALA A 20 -15.68 4.45 4.77
CA ALA A 20 -14.38 3.80 4.84
C ALA A 20 -13.27 4.66 4.21
N TYR A 21 -13.57 5.36 3.10
CA TYR A 21 -12.61 6.23 2.45
C TYR A 21 -12.21 7.42 3.34
N LYS A 22 -13.19 8.04 4.00
CA LYS A 22 -12.91 9.14 4.94
C LYS A 22 -12.08 8.65 6.13
N ALA A 23 -12.37 7.44 6.64
CA ALA A 23 -11.57 6.83 7.69
C ALA A 23 -10.13 6.62 7.23
N LEU A 24 -9.95 6.12 6.00
CA LEU A 24 -8.62 5.93 5.42
C LEU A 24 -7.85 7.25 5.36
N GLN A 25 -8.47 8.31 4.85
CA GLN A 25 -7.83 9.62 4.76
C GLN A 25 -7.43 10.17 6.13
N THR A 26 -8.29 9.96 7.13
CA THR A 26 -7.99 10.38 8.51
C THR A 26 -6.78 9.64 9.06
N LEU A 27 -6.69 8.32 8.80
CA LEU A 27 -5.56 7.52 9.26
C LEU A 27 -4.28 7.80 8.49
N GLU A 28 -4.37 8.10 7.18
CA GLU A 28 -3.22 8.55 6.39
C GLU A 28 -2.59 9.80 7.02
N LYS A 29 -3.43 10.77 7.37
CA LYS A 29 -2.98 12.00 8.01
C LYS A 29 -2.36 11.73 9.38
N GLU A 30 -2.97 10.85 10.16
CA GLU A 30 -2.41 10.47 11.47
C GLU A 30 -1.03 9.83 11.30
N CYS A 31 -0.84 8.97 10.29
CA CYS A 31 0.45 8.36 10.00
C CYS A 31 1.53 9.37 9.63
N GLU A 32 1.16 10.50 9.04
CA GLU A 32 2.13 11.56 8.73
C GLU A 32 2.63 12.24 9.99
N GLU A 33 1.82 12.29 11.05
CA GLU A 33 2.08 13.05 12.27
C GLU A 33 2.59 12.21 13.44
N SER A 34 2.23 10.92 13.48
CA SER A 34 2.53 10.05 14.63
C SER A 34 2.57 8.58 14.24
N ASP A 35 3.04 7.74 15.17
CA ASP A 35 3.11 6.28 15.00
C ASP A 35 1.89 5.55 15.60
N ARG A 36 0.80 6.26 15.85
CA ARG A 36 -0.37 5.69 16.57
C ARG A 36 -1.08 4.60 15.78
N VAL A 37 -0.94 4.57 14.45
CA VAL A 37 -1.53 3.51 13.60
C VAL A 37 -0.61 2.30 13.50
N TYR A 38 0.65 2.46 13.82
CA TYR A 38 1.65 1.39 13.68
C TYR A 38 1.31 0.12 14.47
N CYS A 39 0.64 0.26 15.61
CA CYS A 39 0.23 -0.90 16.43
C CYS A 39 -0.76 -1.81 15.72
N TYR A 40 -1.35 -1.39 14.60
CA TYR A 40 -2.28 -2.19 13.80
C TYR A 40 -1.62 -2.89 12.62
N MET A 41 -0.27 -2.87 12.53
CA MET A 41 0.42 -3.44 11.37
C MET A 41 0.08 -4.91 11.11
N ASP A 42 -0.08 -5.72 12.13
CA ASP A 42 -0.46 -7.13 11.94
C ASP A 42 -1.85 -7.26 11.32
N LYS A 43 -2.78 -6.40 11.72
CA LYS A 43 -4.13 -6.37 11.14
C LYS A 43 -4.09 -5.83 9.70
N LEU A 44 -3.24 -4.85 9.43
CA LEU A 44 -3.06 -4.33 8.08
C LEU A 44 -2.49 -5.41 7.16
N ALA A 45 -1.54 -6.20 7.67
CA ALA A 45 -0.99 -7.33 6.92
C ALA A 45 -2.07 -8.35 6.56
N ASP A 46 -3.00 -8.63 7.48
CA ASP A 46 -4.14 -9.51 7.20
C ASP A 46 -5.06 -8.92 6.13
N MET A 47 -5.23 -7.60 6.12
CA MET A 47 -6.11 -6.93 5.16
C MET A 47 -5.65 -7.10 3.71
N ILE A 48 -4.34 -7.18 3.46
CA ILE A 48 -3.87 -7.35 2.09
C ILE A 48 -4.14 -8.75 1.54
N ASP A 49 -4.51 -9.70 2.39
CA ASP A 49 -4.92 -11.05 1.99
C ASP A 49 -6.44 -11.19 1.88
N SER A 50 -7.21 -10.14 2.10
CA SER A 50 -8.67 -10.18 2.01
C SER A 50 -9.15 -10.48 0.60
N ASP A 51 -10.28 -11.18 0.49
CA ASP A 51 -10.96 -11.38 -0.80
C ASP A 51 -11.56 -10.08 -1.35
N ASN A 52 -11.78 -9.09 -0.50
CA ASN A 52 -12.36 -7.81 -0.87
C ASN A 52 -11.25 -6.84 -1.29
N SER A 53 -11.28 -6.41 -2.57
CA SER A 53 -10.24 -5.53 -3.12
C SER A 53 -10.19 -4.16 -2.46
N TYR A 54 -11.32 -3.65 -1.98
CA TYR A 54 -11.33 -2.38 -1.23
C TYR A 54 -10.54 -2.51 0.07
N ILE A 55 -10.71 -3.63 0.77
CA ILE A 55 -9.97 -3.88 2.02
C ILE A 55 -8.49 -4.08 1.72
N ARG A 56 -8.15 -4.83 0.66
CA ARG A 56 -6.74 -4.98 0.24
C ARG A 56 -6.09 -3.62 -0.02
N THR A 57 -6.77 -2.77 -0.77
CA THR A 57 -6.24 -1.44 -1.12
C THR A 57 -5.99 -0.59 0.12
N ARG A 58 -6.92 -0.60 1.07
CA ARG A 58 -6.78 0.15 2.32
C ARG A 58 -5.61 -0.37 3.16
N GLY A 59 -5.44 -1.68 3.23
CA GLY A 59 -4.30 -2.29 3.92
C GLY A 59 -2.97 -1.91 3.28
N LEU A 60 -2.86 -2.04 1.96
CA LEU A 60 -1.65 -1.65 1.22
C LEU A 60 -1.28 -0.18 1.48
N THR A 61 -2.29 0.70 1.47
CA THR A 61 -2.09 2.13 1.66
C THR A 61 -1.52 2.43 3.05
N LEU A 62 -2.14 1.91 4.10
CA LEU A 62 -1.70 2.23 5.46
C LEU A 62 -0.39 1.55 5.84
N ILE A 63 -0.09 0.39 5.26
CA ILE A 63 1.24 -0.22 5.43
C ILE A 63 2.32 0.72 4.89
N ALA A 64 2.12 1.25 3.68
CA ALA A 64 3.09 2.17 3.08
C ALA A 64 3.24 3.45 3.91
N TYR A 65 2.13 4.00 4.40
CA TYR A 65 2.17 5.21 5.24
C TYR A 65 2.87 4.97 6.57
N ASN A 66 2.93 3.73 7.06
CA ASN A 66 3.63 3.40 8.28
C ASN A 66 5.11 3.02 8.07
N ALA A 67 5.60 3.06 6.83
CA ALA A 67 6.99 2.69 6.55
C ALA A 67 7.99 3.54 7.34
N LYS A 68 7.69 4.81 7.53
CA LYS A 68 8.58 5.70 8.29
C LYS A 68 8.60 5.39 9.80
N TRP A 69 7.64 4.62 10.30
CA TRP A 69 7.56 4.25 11.72
C TRP A 69 7.98 2.80 11.96
N ASP A 70 8.41 2.07 10.93
CA ASP A 70 8.58 0.62 10.96
C ASP A 70 9.85 0.18 11.69
N LYS A 71 9.93 0.51 12.97
CA LYS A 71 11.08 0.18 13.82
C LYS A 71 11.27 -1.33 14.05
N ASP A 72 10.19 -2.11 13.91
CA ASP A 72 10.22 -3.56 14.14
C ASP A 72 10.41 -4.36 12.85
N ASN A 73 10.63 -3.69 11.72
CA ASN A 73 10.84 -4.30 10.40
C ASN A 73 9.69 -5.24 9.99
N LYS A 74 8.46 -4.88 10.34
CA LYS A 74 7.28 -5.66 9.98
C LYS A 74 7.03 -5.66 8.47
N ILE A 75 7.35 -4.56 7.79
CA ILE A 75 7.22 -4.49 6.33
C ILE A 75 8.22 -5.44 5.68
N ASP A 76 9.44 -5.52 6.20
CA ASP A 76 10.46 -6.45 5.68
C ASP A 76 9.97 -7.90 5.74
N GLU A 77 9.21 -8.26 6.78
CA GLU A 77 8.66 -9.61 6.94
C GLU A 77 7.59 -9.94 5.89
N ILE A 78 6.82 -8.94 5.44
CA ILE A 78 5.67 -9.14 4.54
C ILE A 78 5.91 -8.61 3.14
N ILE A 79 7.14 -8.20 2.82
CA ILE A 79 7.39 -7.51 1.55
C ILE A 79 7.03 -8.39 0.33
N ASP A 80 7.27 -9.69 0.40
CA ASP A 80 6.95 -10.58 -0.72
C ASP A 80 5.44 -10.62 -0.98
N GLU A 81 4.64 -10.73 0.08
CA GLU A 81 3.18 -10.68 -0.04
C GLU A 81 2.71 -9.32 -0.55
N TYR A 82 3.31 -8.25 -0.06
CA TYR A 82 3.00 -6.89 -0.51
C TYR A 82 3.24 -6.74 -2.01
N LEU A 83 4.41 -7.17 -2.48
CA LEU A 83 4.82 -7.01 -3.88
C LEU A 83 3.98 -7.85 -4.85
N ARG A 84 3.32 -8.91 -4.39
CA ARG A 84 2.39 -9.67 -5.25
C ARG A 84 1.25 -8.80 -5.76
N HIS A 85 0.89 -7.75 -5.04
CA HIS A 85 -0.20 -6.86 -5.42
C HIS A 85 0.16 -5.91 -6.56
N ILE A 86 1.41 -5.88 -7.01
CA ILE A 86 1.78 -5.23 -8.28
C ILE A 86 0.97 -5.83 -9.43
N LYS A 87 0.65 -7.14 -9.31
CA LYS A 87 -0.19 -7.87 -10.26
C LYS A 87 -1.51 -8.31 -9.61
N ASP A 88 -2.07 -7.49 -8.75
CA ASP A 88 -3.35 -7.80 -8.12
C ASP A 88 -4.41 -8.09 -9.19
N VAL A 89 -5.31 -9.04 -8.90
CA VAL A 89 -6.37 -9.40 -9.83
C VAL A 89 -7.25 -8.20 -10.19
N LYS A 90 -7.36 -7.22 -9.30
CA LYS A 90 -8.07 -5.97 -9.56
C LYS A 90 -7.07 -4.88 -9.99
N PRO A 91 -7.15 -4.39 -11.23
CA PRO A 91 -6.15 -3.43 -11.72
C PRO A 91 -6.11 -2.13 -10.92
N ILE A 92 -7.22 -1.68 -10.34
CA ILE A 92 -7.22 -0.48 -9.50
C ILE A 92 -6.37 -0.70 -8.24
N THR A 93 -6.47 -1.88 -7.63
CA THR A 93 -5.65 -2.24 -6.47
C THR A 93 -4.17 -2.35 -6.87
N ALA A 94 -3.88 -2.98 -8.02
CA ALA A 94 -2.52 -3.07 -8.54
C ALA A 94 -1.90 -1.68 -8.74
N ARG A 95 -2.65 -0.78 -9.37
CA ARG A 95 -2.18 0.58 -9.63
C ARG A 95 -1.88 1.33 -8.33
N GLN A 96 -2.73 1.18 -7.32
CA GLN A 96 -2.49 1.80 -6.03
C GLN A 96 -1.25 1.21 -5.35
N CYS A 97 -1.09 -0.11 -5.37
CA CYS A 97 0.12 -0.76 -4.84
C CYS A 97 1.38 -0.18 -5.48
N ILE A 98 1.40 -0.12 -6.81
CA ILE A 98 2.56 0.40 -7.56
C ILE A 98 2.88 1.84 -7.14
N LYS A 99 1.87 2.68 -7.02
CA LYS A 99 2.05 4.10 -6.66
C LYS A 99 2.55 4.29 -5.23
N LEU A 100 2.32 3.34 -4.34
CA LEU A 100 2.75 3.40 -2.94
C LEU A 100 4.20 2.95 -2.74
N LEU A 101 4.76 2.20 -3.68
CA LEU A 101 6.09 1.62 -3.52
C LEU A 101 7.23 2.63 -3.35
N PRO A 102 7.23 3.80 -4.02
CA PRO A 102 8.26 4.79 -3.74
C PRO A 102 8.30 5.26 -2.29
N MET A 103 7.16 5.35 -1.63
CA MET A 103 7.08 5.72 -0.22
C MET A 103 7.76 4.67 0.66
N ILE A 104 7.55 3.39 0.37
CA ILE A 104 8.20 2.30 1.09
C ILE A 104 9.71 2.33 0.85
N ALA A 105 10.14 2.45 -0.41
CA ALA A 105 11.57 2.49 -0.76
C ALA A 105 12.30 3.66 -0.10
N LYS A 106 11.62 4.82 0.00
CA LYS A 106 12.19 6.00 0.64
C LYS A 106 12.49 5.77 2.12
N ASN A 107 11.57 5.14 2.83
CA ASN A 107 11.67 4.95 4.29
C ASN A 107 12.34 3.63 4.68
N LYS A 108 12.39 2.67 3.76
CA LYS A 108 12.99 1.35 3.96
C LYS A 108 13.97 1.06 2.82
N PRO A 109 15.12 1.77 2.77
CA PRO A 109 16.06 1.62 1.64
C PRO A 109 16.60 0.20 1.46
N GLU A 110 16.59 -0.62 2.50
CA GLU A 110 16.99 -2.02 2.42
C GLU A 110 16.07 -2.84 1.51
N LEU A 111 14.83 -2.37 1.27
CA LEU A 111 13.86 -3.05 0.41
C LEU A 111 13.89 -2.56 -1.04
N LYS A 112 14.68 -1.55 -1.33
CA LYS A 112 14.70 -0.91 -2.65
C LYS A 112 14.98 -1.90 -3.79
N CYS A 113 15.98 -2.77 -3.61
CA CYS A 113 16.34 -3.74 -4.66
C CYS A 113 15.20 -4.71 -4.96
N ASP A 114 14.53 -5.22 -3.93
CA ASP A 114 13.41 -6.13 -4.10
C ASP A 114 12.23 -5.44 -4.80
N ILE A 115 11.94 -4.21 -4.41
CA ILE A 115 10.87 -3.41 -5.00
C ILE A 115 11.15 -3.15 -6.49
N VAL A 116 12.34 -2.69 -6.82
CA VAL A 116 12.72 -2.40 -8.20
C VAL A 116 12.67 -3.66 -9.05
N SER A 117 13.20 -4.77 -8.53
CA SER A 117 13.17 -6.06 -9.23
C SER A 117 11.74 -6.50 -9.53
N ALA A 118 10.84 -6.41 -8.54
CA ALA A 118 9.44 -6.79 -8.71
C ALA A 118 8.74 -5.93 -9.77
N LEU A 119 8.98 -4.61 -9.73
CA LEU A 119 8.39 -3.69 -10.72
C LEU A 119 8.87 -4.01 -12.14
N LYS A 120 10.16 -4.30 -12.31
CA LYS A 120 10.73 -4.60 -13.63
C LYS A 120 10.27 -5.94 -14.20
N LYS A 121 9.99 -6.91 -13.32
CA LYS A 121 9.60 -8.29 -13.73
C LYS A 121 8.09 -8.46 -13.90
N ALA A 122 7.30 -7.47 -13.53
CA ALA A 122 5.84 -7.60 -13.54
C ALA A 122 5.31 -7.84 -14.95
N ASP A 123 4.58 -8.94 -15.13
CA ASP A 123 3.89 -9.24 -16.38
C ASP A 123 2.49 -8.67 -16.31
N ILE A 124 2.25 -7.56 -17.01
CA ILE A 124 0.97 -6.85 -17.01
C ILE A 124 0.02 -7.35 -18.09
N SER A 125 0.39 -8.37 -18.87
CA SER A 125 -0.47 -8.94 -19.91
C SER A 125 -1.72 -9.62 -19.33
N ILE A 126 -1.77 -9.84 -18.01
CA ILE A 126 -2.94 -10.34 -17.31
C ILE A 126 -4.11 -9.36 -17.33
N TYR A 127 -3.85 -8.07 -17.61
CA TYR A 127 -4.90 -7.04 -17.63
C TYR A 127 -5.44 -6.83 -19.04
N ALA A 128 -6.67 -6.30 -19.12
CA ALA A 128 -7.29 -5.93 -20.40
C ALA A 128 -6.40 -4.93 -21.15
N ASP A 129 -6.44 -4.99 -22.49
CA ASP A 129 -5.61 -4.15 -23.34
C ASP A 129 -5.73 -2.66 -23.05
N SER A 130 -6.92 -2.20 -22.66
CA SER A 130 -7.17 -0.80 -22.31
C SER A 130 -6.51 -0.40 -20.99
N MET A 131 -6.25 -1.37 -20.10
CA MET A 131 -5.66 -1.11 -18.78
C MET A 131 -4.14 -1.22 -18.78
N GLN A 132 -3.57 -2.05 -19.67
CA GLN A 132 -2.13 -2.30 -19.70
C GLN A 132 -1.28 -1.01 -19.81
N PRO A 133 -1.62 -0.03 -20.70
CA PRO A 133 -0.83 1.20 -20.78
C PRO A 133 -0.82 2.00 -19.48
N LEU A 134 -1.93 1.98 -18.74
CA LEU A 134 -2.05 2.70 -17.48
C LEU A 134 -1.17 2.07 -16.41
N VAL A 135 -1.20 0.75 -16.29
CA VAL A 135 -0.36 0.02 -15.33
C VAL A 135 1.12 0.19 -15.70
N HIS A 136 1.44 0.08 -17.00
CA HIS A 136 2.82 0.28 -17.48
C HIS A 136 3.34 1.66 -17.10
N LYS A 137 2.54 2.69 -17.32
CA LYS A 137 2.91 4.06 -16.96
C LYS A 137 3.13 4.22 -15.46
N ASP A 138 2.26 3.63 -14.65
CA ASP A 138 2.42 3.66 -13.19
C ASP A 138 3.75 3.02 -12.78
N ILE A 139 4.11 1.88 -13.37
CA ILE A 139 5.38 1.20 -13.09
C ILE A 139 6.56 2.11 -13.48
N GLN A 140 6.53 2.72 -14.66
CA GLN A 140 7.61 3.60 -15.10
C GLN A 140 7.76 4.81 -14.19
N ASN A 141 6.64 5.42 -13.80
CA ASN A 141 6.66 6.57 -12.89
C ASN A 141 7.24 6.19 -11.53
N SER A 142 6.84 5.04 -10.97
CA SER A 142 7.35 4.58 -9.67
C SER A 142 8.84 4.25 -9.74
N LEU A 143 9.29 3.60 -10.81
CA LEU A 143 10.72 3.32 -11.00
C LEU A 143 11.52 4.63 -11.07
N ALA A 144 11.01 5.64 -11.78
CA ALA A 144 11.68 6.94 -11.87
C ALA A 144 11.76 7.64 -10.51
N GLU A 145 10.68 7.61 -9.73
CA GLU A 145 10.68 8.18 -8.38
C GLU A 145 11.69 7.48 -7.47
N ILE A 146 11.73 6.15 -7.53
CA ILE A 146 12.66 5.36 -6.70
C ILE A 146 14.11 5.65 -7.09
N GLU A 147 14.39 5.76 -8.39
CA GLU A 147 15.73 6.07 -8.89
C GLU A 147 16.23 7.43 -8.38
N ASN A 148 15.31 8.38 -8.18
CA ASN A 148 15.64 9.74 -7.75
C ASN A 148 15.66 9.93 -6.22
N LEU A 149 15.54 8.86 -5.45
CA LEU A 149 15.58 8.93 -3.99
C LEU A 149 16.99 9.19 -3.42
#